data_733f0eb1b9ecc151ba5b6b08ca342aa4
#
_entry.id   733f0eb1b9ecc151ba5b6b08ca342aa4
#
_cell.length_a   1.000
_cell.length_b   1.000
_cell.length_c   1.000
_cell.angle_alpha   90.00
_cell.angle_beta   90.00
_cell.angle_gamma   90.00
#
_symmetry.space_group_name_H-M   'P 1'
#
loop_
_entity.id
_entity.type
_entity.pdbx_description
1 polymer ?
#
loop_
_entity_poly.entity_id
_entity_poly.type
_entity_poly.pdbx_seq_one_letter_code
_entity_poly.pdbx_strand_id
1 'polypeptide(L)'
;MTSVALRRVGAALAASLVVATASQSLAQPVPPENWPAIKCERYTKAWGEALAKFGRKGLGQPFIEAHEAFLTSGCSIKGEVCPRSKEELDLANVMVIMGMNQGMASTFMPFACPRT
;
A
#
# COMPACT_ATOMS: atom_id res chain seq x y z
N MET A 1 -67.32 -11.69 55.22
CA MET A 1 -66.69 -12.25 54.01
C MET A 1 -65.88 -11.19 53.32
N THR A 2 -64.68 -11.05 53.64
CA THR A 2 -63.76 -10.03 53.08
C THR A 2 -62.77 -10.73 52.12
N SER A 3 -62.96 -10.49 50.83
CA SER A 3 -62.06 -10.95 49.82
C SER A 3 -60.86 -10.01 49.80
N VAL A 4 -59.72 -10.56 50.22
CA VAL A 4 -58.44 -9.89 50.12
C VAL A 4 -57.91 -10.12 48.72
N ALA A 5 -58.02 -9.09 47.91
CA ALA A 5 -57.39 -9.13 46.57
C ALA A 5 -55.87 -8.95 46.70
N LEU A 6 -55.14 -10.03 46.48
CA LEU A 6 -53.71 -9.97 46.41
C LEU A 6 -53.28 -9.25 45.12
N ARG A 7 -52.88 -8.01 45.24
CA ARG A 7 -52.23 -7.30 44.14
C ARG A 7 -50.79 -7.84 44.03
N ARG A 8 -50.59 -8.65 43.04
CA ARG A 8 -49.24 -9.01 42.64
C ARG A 8 -48.63 -7.81 41.92
N VAL A 9 -47.73 -7.13 42.60
CA VAL A 9 -46.88 -6.13 41.96
C VAL A 9 -45.81 -6.91 41.17
N GLY A 10 -46.01 -7.00 39.89
CA GLY A 10 -44.97 -7.51 39.00
C GLY A 10 -43.86 -6.49 38.88
N ALA A 11 -42.74 -6.74 39.50
CA ALA A 11 -41.55 -5.95 39.25
C ALA A 11 -41.03 -6.30 37.85
N ALA A 12 -41.25 -5.42 36.91
CA ALA A 12 -40.61 -5.52 35.60
C ALA A 12 -39.12 -5.13 35.76
N LEU A 13 -38.28 -6.11 35.81
CA LEU A 13 -36.85 -5.91 35.69
C LEU A 13 -36.54 -5.54 34.21
N ALA A 14 -36.43 -4.26 33.94
CA ALA A 14 -35.90 -3.79 32.68
C ALA A 14 -34.41 -4.10 32.67
N ALA A 15 -34.05 -5.21 32.02
CA ALA A 15 -32.67 -5.50 31.73
C ALA A 15 -32.19 -4.51 30.65
N SER A 16 -31.51 -3.45 31.08
CA SER A 16 -30.85 -2.53 30.16
C SER A 16 -29.63 -3.29 29.55
N LEU A 17 -29.81 -3.79 28.34
CA LEU A 17 -28.68 -4.29 27.54
C LEU A 17 -27.85 -3.06 27.16
N VAL A 18 -26.77 -2.85 27.90
CA VAL A 18 -25.70 -1.95 27.50
C VAL A 18 -24.94 -2.65 26.39
N VAL A 19 -25.27 -2.35 25.14
CA VAL A 19 -24.48 -2.76 24.00
C VAL A 19 -23.20 -1.93 24.05
N ALA A 20 -22.15 -2.49 24.64
CA ALA A 20 -20.82 -1.91 24.54
C ALA A 20 -20.39 -2.05 23.07
N THR A 21 -20.54 -1.00 22.28
CA THR A 21 -19.90 -0.92 20.97
C THR A 21 -18.41 -0.81 21.20
N ALA A 22 -17.71 -1.93 21.13
CA ALA A 22 -16.26 -1.93 21.09
C ALA A 22 -15.85 -1.23 19.79
N SER A 23 -15.38 0.01 19.91
CA SER A 23 -14.72 0.69 18.81
C SER A 23 -13.46 -0.09 18.48
N GLN A 24 -13.52 -0.90 17.44
CA GLN A 24 -12.30 -1.51 16.89
C GLN A 24 -11.51 -0.40 16.24
N SER A 25 -10.54 0.14 16.95
CA SER A 25 -9.55 0.99 16.31
C SER A 25 -8.76 0.11 15.33
N LEU A 26 -8.94 0.38 14.04
CA LEU A 26 -8.10 -0.21 13.01
C LEU A 26 -6.70 0.38 13.17
N ALA A 27 -5.90 -0.21 14.05
CA ALA A 27 -4.49 0.09 14.13
C ALA A 27 -3.87 -0.36 12.80
N GLN A 28 -3.30 0.59 12.05
CA GLN A 28 -2.52 0.23 10.88
C GLN A 28 -1.34 -0.64 11.34
N PRO A 29 -1.06 -1.77 10.67
CA PRO A 29 0.06 -2.61 11.05
C PRO A 29 1.35 -1.79 10.97
N VAL A 30 2.16 -1.85 12.03
CA VAL A 30 3.48 -1.22 12.04
C VAL A 30 4.35 -1.95 11.00
N PRO A 31 4.99 -1.23 10.06
CA PRO A 31 5.88 -1.87 9.10
C PRO A 31 7.01 -2.62 9.84
N PRO A 32 7.45 -3.79 9.34
CA PRO A 32 8.58 -4.50 9.92
C PRO A 32 9.86 -3.65 9.82
N GLU A 33 10.82 -3.87 10.73
CA GLU A 33 12.09 -3.13 10.76
C GLU A 33 12.87 -3.21 9.44
N ASN A 34 12.75 -4.34 8.74
CA ASN A 34 13.40 -4.56 7.44
C ASN A 34 12.50 -4.11 6.26
N TRP A 35 11.52 -3.26 6.50
CA TRP A 35 10.58 -2.81 5.47
C TRP A 35 11.27 -2.21 4.23
N PRO A 36 12.35 -1.40 4.35
CA PRO A 36 13.06 -0.92 3.17
C PRO A 36 13.57 -2.04 2.26
N ALA A 37 14.13 -3.10 2.83
CA ALA A 37 14.61 -4.26 2.06
C ALA A 37 13.43 -5.02 1.41
N ILE A 38 12.35 -5.20 2.13
CA ILE A 38 11.13 -5.85 1.61
C ILE A 38 10.54 -5.04 0.45
N LYS A 39 10.49 -3.73 0.55
CA LYS A 39 10.01 -2.87 -0.53
C LYS A 39 10.86 -3.05 -1.79
N CYS A 40 12.17 -3.02 -1.64
CA CYS A 40 13.09 -3.17 -2.76
C CYS A 40 12.96 -4.54 -3.43
N GLU A 41 12.81 -5.60 -2.65
CA GLU A 41 12.58 -6.96 -3.17
C GLU A 41 11.28 -7.03 -3.97
N ARG A 42 10.20 -6.52 -3.43
CA ARG A 42 8.89 -6.49 -4.10
C ARG A 42 8.92 -5.63 -5.36
N TYR A 43 9.58 -4.50 -5.30
CA TYR A 43 9.71 -3.60 -6.44
C TYR A 43 10.55 -4.23 -7.55
N THR A 44 11.66 -4.87 -7.20
CA THR A 44 12.52 -5.58 -8.16
C THR A 44 11.76 -6.70 -8.87
N LYS A 45 10.95 -7.45 -8.12
CA LYS A 45 10.08 -8.48 -8.70
C LYS A 45 9.05 -7.87 -9.65
N ALA A 46 8.40 -6.79 -9.25
CA ALA A 46 7.44 -6.09 -10.09
C ALA A 46 8.08 -5.56 -11.39
N TRP A 47 9.31 -5.08 -11.32
CA TRP A 47 10.07 -4.66 -12.50
C TRP A 47 10.28 -5.81 -13.48
N GLY A 48 10.72 -6.96 -13.00
CA GLY A 48 10.87 -8.15 -13.83
C GLY A 48 9.56 -8.60 -14.48
N GLU A 49 8.47 -8.58 -13.73
CA GLU A 49 7.13 -8.91 -14.24
C GLU A 49 6.66 -7.91 -15.30
N ALA A 50 6.89 -6.63 -15.08
CA ALA A 50 6.54 -5.59 -16.04
C ALA A 50 7.32 -5.72 -17.35
N LEU A 51 8.63 -5.97 -17.27
CA LEU A 51 9.45 -6.21 -18.45
C LEU A 51 9.02 -7.45 -19.22
N ALA A 52 8.65 -8.52 -18.51
CA ALA A 52 8.17 -9.74 -19.15
C ALA A 52 6.83 -9.51 -19.85
N LYS A 53 5.96 -8.68 -19.28
CA LYS A 53 4.62 -8.40 -19.82
C LYS A 53 4.64 -7.39 -20.96
N PHE A 54 5.37 -6.31 -20.82
CA PHE A 54 5.35 -5.18 -21.77
C PHE A 54 6.53 -5.18 -22.75
N GLY A 55 7.58 -5.93 -22.45
CA GLY A 55 8.79 -5.98 -23.26
C GLY A 55 9.70 -4.75 -23.09
N ARG A 56 10.80 -4.76 -23.82
CA ARG A 56 11.82 -3.70 -23.76
C ARG A 56 11.77 -2.75 -24.96
N LYS A 57 10.88 -2.97 -25.88
CA LYS A 57 10.76 -2.12 -27.08
C LYS A 57 10.42 -0.69 -26.67
N GLY A 58 11.17 0.26 -27.22
CA GLY A 58 10.98 1.68 -26.91
C GLY A 58 11.62 2.14 -25.61
N LEU A 59 12.26 1.23 -24.85
CA LEU A 59 13.02 1.59 -23.67
C LEU A 59 14.48 1.88 -24.04
N GLY A 60 14.91 3.13 -23.80
CA GLY A 60 16.27 3.54 -24.05
C GLY A 60 17.26 2.97 -23.04
N GLN A 61 18.50 2.81 -23.46
CA GLN A 61 19.58 2.31 -22.61
C GLN A 61 19.77 3.16 -21.34
N PRO A 62 19.77 4.51 -21.40
CA PRO A 62 19.92 5.33 -20.20
C PRO A 62 18.80 5.10 -19.18
N PHE A 63 17.55 4.91 -19.63
CA PHE A 63 16.42 4.62 -18.75
C PHE A 63 16.61 3.27 -18.03
N ILE A 64 16.95 2.23 -18.78
CA ILE A 64 17.15 0.89 -18.22
C ILE A 64 18.33 0.90 -17.23
N GLU A 65 19.47 1.45 -17.62
CA GLU A 65 20.67 1.49 -16.76
C GLU A 65 20.43 2.28 -15.48
N ALA A 66 19.77 3.42 -15.55
CA ALA A 66 19.45 4.22 -14.38
C ALA A 66 18.49 3.47 -13.44
N HIS A 67 17.52 2.75 -13.98
CA HIS A 67 16.58 1.95 -13.18
C HIS A 67 17.28 0.75 -12.52
N GLU A 68 18.12 0.04 -13.28
CA GLU A 68 18.91 -1.07 -12.74
C GLU A 68 19.87 -0.61 -11.63
N ALA A 69 20.48 0.57 -11.78
CA ALA A 69 21.31 1.17 -10.74
C ALA A 69 20.53 1.45 -9.46
N PHE A 70 19.28 1.92 -9.59
CA PHE A 70 18.39 2.09 -8.44
C PHE A 70 18.14 0.76 -7.73
N LEU A 71 17.84 -0.30 -8.48
CA LEU A 71 17.60 -1.63 -7.90
C LEU A 71 18.85 -2.19 -7.20
N THR A 72 20.00 -2.09 -7.82
CA THR A 72 21.26 -2.62 -7.27
C THR A 72 21.75 -1.86 -6.05
N SER A 73 21.31 -0.61 -5.89
CA SER A 73 21.59 0.17 -4.67
C SER A 73 20.75 -0.22 -3.47
N GLY A 74 19.90 -1.24 -3.60
CA GLY A 74 18.91 -1.57 -2.58
C GLY A 74 17.74 -0.56 -2.55
N CYS A 75 17.42 0.03 -3.69
CA CYS A 75 16.39 1.06 -3.86
C CYS A 75 16.63 2.30 -2.96
N SER A 76 17.90 2.64 -2.74
CA SER A 76 18.30 3.74 -1.85
C SER A 76 18.76 4.98 -2.59
N ILE A 77 19.30 4.84 -3.80
CA ILE A 77 19.72 5.98 -4.62
C ILE A 77 18.45 6.61 -5.20
N LYS A 78 18.03 7.71 -4.64
CA LYS A 78 16.93 8.52 -5.15
C LYS A 78 17.34 9.11 -6.49
N GLY A 79 16.60 8.64 -7.50
CA GLY A 79 17.19 8.75 -8.70
C GLY A 79 16.76 9.77 -9.65
N GLU A 80 17.21 9.50 -10.77
CA GLU A 80 17.06 10.28 -11.94
C GLU A 80 16.73 9.32 -13.08
N VAL A 81 15.79 8.41 -12.83
CA VAL A 81 15.24 7.57 -13.88
C VAL A 81 14.23 8.42 -14.64
N CYS A 82 14.70 9.11 -15.66
CA CYS A 82 13.89 10.04 -16.43
C CYS A 82 13.27 9.33 -17.65
N PRO A 83 11.94 9.12 -17.66
CA PRO A 83 11.27 8.60 -18.85
C PRO A 83 11.30 9.64 -19.96
N ARG A 84 11.75 9.26 -21.15
CA ARG A 84 11.86 10.16 -22.31
C ARG A 84 11.03 9.71 -23.50
N SER A 85 10.74 8.42 -23.61
CA SER A 85 9.84 7.89 -24.64
C SER A 85 8.45 7.64 -24.11
N LYS A 86 7.49 7.45 -24.99
CA LYS A 86 6.14 7.06 -24.59
C LYS A 86 6.15 5.75 -23.83
N GLU A 87 6.91 4.78 -24.30
CA GLU A 87 7.01 3.46 -23.70
C GLU A 87 7.65 3.53 -22.30
N GLU A 88 8.65 4.37 -22.11
CA GLU A 88 9.27 4.61 -20.80
C GLU A 88 8.28 5.27 -19.83
N LEU A 89 7.50 6.24 -20.29
CA LEU A 89 6.45 6.88 -19.49
C LEU A 89 5.36 5.88 -19.09
N ASP A 90 4.90 5.09 -20.04
CA ASP A 90 3.88 4.07 -19.79
C ASP A 90 4.37 3.06 -18.75
N LEU A 91 5.62 2.60 -18.89
CA LEU A 91 6.21 1.64 -17.95
C LEU A 91 6.45 2.27 -16.57
N ALA A 92 6.90 3.52 -16.51
CA ALA A 92 7.05 4.24 -15.25
C ALA A 92 5.70 4.34 -14.51
N ASN A 93 4.64 4.67 -15.21
CA ASN A 93 3.29 4.73 -14.63
C ASN A 93 2.84 3.35 -14.12
N VAL A 94 3.08 2.29 -14.87
CA VAL A 94 2.78 0.92 -14.44
C VAL A 94 3.55 0.59 -13.15
N MET A 95 4.83 0.93 -13.08
CA MET A 95 5.64 0.66 -11.89
C MET A 95 5.16 1.43 -10.66
N VAL A 96 4.71 2.67 -10.83
CA VAL A 96 4.12 3.45 -9.74
C VAL A 96 2.86 2.75 -9.21
N ILE A 97 1.97 2.33 -10.10
CA ILE A 97 0.73 1.64 -9.72
C ILE A 97 1.05 0.31 -9.02
N MET A 98 1.94 -0.49 -9.59
CA MET A 98 2.32 -1.78 -9.00
C MET A 98 2.95 -1.61 -7.62
N GLY A 99 3.82 -0.63 -7.45
CA GLY A 99 4.44 -0.32 -6.18
C GLY A 99 3.44 0.14 -5.12
N MET A 100 2.55 1.03 -5.50
CA MET A 100 1.50 1.50 -4.58
C MET A 100 0.56 0.37 -4.16
N ASN A 101 0.21 -0.53 -5.06
CA ASN A 101 -0.60 -1.71 -4.75
C ASN A 101 0.09 -2.66 -3.76
N GLN A 102 1.40 -2.58 -3.63
CA GLN A 102 2.18 -3.36 -2.68
C GLN A 102 2.57 -2.59 -1.41
N GLY A 103 1.92 -1.47 -1.17
CA GLY A 103 2.09 -0.69 0.06
C GLY A 103 3.22 0.34 0.02
N MET A 104 3.79 0.61 -1.15
CA MET A 104 4.82 1.62 -1.31
C MET A 104 4.20 2.99 -1.55
N ALA A 105 4.80 4.04 -0.99
CA ALA A 105 4.43 5.41 -1.33
C ALA A 105 4.95 5.76 -2.73
N SER A 106 4.26 6.65 -3.44
CA SER A 106 4.68 7.11 -4.76
C SER A 106 6.09 7.74 -4.77
N THR A 107 6.49 8.32 -3.64
CA THR A 107 7.82 8.89 -3.44
C THR A 107 8.95 7.86 -3.35
N PHE A 108 8.62 6.58 -3.23
CA PHE A 108 9.60 5.50 -3.27
C PHE A 108 10.17 5.30 -4.67
N MET A 109 9.36 5.53 -5.69
CA MET A 109 9.76 5.28 -7.08
C MET A 109 10.85 6.25 -7.52
N PRO A 110 11.81 5.79 -8.36
CA PRO A 110 12.98 6.58 -8.73
C PRO A 110 12.75 7.54 -9.90
N PHE A 111 11.52 7.64 -10.38
CA PHE A 111 11.24 8.39 -11.61
C PHE A 111 11.28 9.89 -11.35
N ALA A 112 12.25 10.53 -11.94
CA ALA A 112 12.42 11.97 -11.91
C ALA A 112 13.27 12.42 -13.08
N CYS A 113 13.00 13.61 -13.58
CA CYS A 113 13.80 14.22 -14.64
C CYS A 113 14.56 15.42 -14.08
N PRO A 114 15.83 15.64 -14.50
CA PRO A 114 16.57 16.81 -14.09
C PRO A 114 15.83 18.09 -14.49
N ARG A 115 15.84 19.08 -13.62
CA ARG A 115 15.35 20.42 -13.97
C ARG A 115 16.42 21.12 -14.80
N THR A 116 16.02 21.58 -15.94
CA THR A 116 16.86 22.45 -16.78
C THR A 116 16.69 23.89 -16.38
#